data_e61536c018a0b78b68172957295400cd
#
_entry.id   e61536c018a0b78b68172957295400cd
#
_cell.length_a   1.000
_cell.length_b   1.000
_cell.length_c   1.000
_cell.angle_alpha   90.00
_cell.angle_beta   90.00
_cell.angle_gamma   90.00
#
_symmetry.space_group_name_H-M   'P 1'
#
loop_
_entity.id
_entity.type
_entity.pdbx_description
1 polymer ?
#
loop_
_entity_poly.entity_id
_entity_poly.type
_entity_poly.pdbx_seq_one_letter_code
_entity_poly.pdbx_strand_id
1 'polypeptide(L)'
;MNKFQFLLLSLLIGACSEKGNEAVTDQHDHAHDEPQHEVVEIGGEQIATLGITTTTLQRRSMEGHVRLSGRIMASPVSKAQITSPIGAKVIDVLVEEGARVKKGQPLIALADMEFLRMQEEFLVTQAQLQRANADLERQRTLVEGNATARKTFEQAESEAVSLEARRKSLADQLRMLGVDVDKLSGGNTADRFMLRSPITGQVNNIRVFLDARVEPTSVLLEVIDLDHFHVHLNAYERDLAAIREGTKFSFQVMNLRDQRFQGEIFSIGRSFDADGRSIPVHAHVQEGSEKLVEGMSVTAEIPISNSEEWALPDEAIHRTGEKGSIFLLTDSTANGMTFERIGITPLLSADGYTSFTLDREIPADARFAAGKVFYLWSTLENEGGHGH
;
A
#
# COMPACT_ATOMS: atom_id res chain seq x y z
N MET A 1 9.42 33.64 -32.13
CA MET A 1 8.71 34.65 -32.93
C MET A 1 7.26 34.69 -32.46
N ASN A 2 6.81 35.95 -32.16
CA ASN A 2 5.46 36.41 -31.73
C ASN A 2 5.09 36.07 -30.26
N LYS A 3 5.20 36.97 -29.30
CA LYS A 3 4.74 38.37 -29.07
C LYS A 3 3.23 38.54 -29.25
N PHE A 4 2.54 38.84 -28.15
CA PHE A 4 1.45 39.85 -28.00
C PHE A 4 0.84 39.63 -26.60
N GLN A 5 0.73 40.49 -25.75
CA GLN A 5 0.63 41.92 -25.47
C GLN A 5 -0.39 42.14 -24.36
N PHE A 6 0.06 42.83 -23.36
CA PHE A 6 -0.58 43.59 -22.31
C PHE A 6 -1.93 44.24 -22.71
N LEU A 7 -2.86 44.31 -21.78
CA LEU A 7 -3.72 45.48 -21.64
C LEU A 7 -3.99 45.79 -20.16
N LEU A 8 -3.41 46.91 -19.75
CA LEU A 8 -3.70 47.71 -18.55
C LEU A 8 -4.92 48.54 -18.86
N LEU A 9 -5.88 48.69 -17.93
CA LEU A 9 -6.74 49.88 -17.92
C LEU A 9 -6.99 50.32 -16.48
N SER A 10 -6.51 51.53 -16.22
CA SER A 10 -6.55 52.31 -14.97
C SER A 10 -7.71 53.33 -15.02
N LEU A 11 -8.11 53.73 -13.82
CA LEU A 11 -8.64 55.03 -13.40
C LEU A 11 -10.10 55.39 -13.72
N LEU A 12 -10.87 55.73 -12.67
CA LEU A 12 -11.28 57.09 -12.44
C LEU A 12 -11.94 57.28 -11.06
N ILE A 13 -11.46 58.29 -10.41
CA ILE A 13 -11.77 58.97 -9.16
C ILE A 13 -13.12 59.72 -9.33
N GLY A 14 -13.93 59.73 -8.25
CA GLY A 14 -15.05 60.65 -8.11
C GLY A 14 -15.33 60.89 -6.63
N ALA A 15 -14.94 62.05 -6.16
CA ALA A 15 -15.10 62.55 -4.80
C ALA A 15 -16.38 63.41 -4.64
N CYS A 16 -16.70 63.70 -3.36
CA CYS A 16 -17.68 64.63 -2.78
C CYS A 16 -19.09 64.06 -2.54
N SER A 17 -19.66 64.15 -1.33
CA SER A 17 -19.87 65.35 -0.47
C SER A 17 -20.40 64.92 0.90
N GLU A 18 -19.98 65.67 1.92
CA GLU A 18 -20.46 65.68 3.28
C GLU A 18 -21.98 65.87 3.41
N LYS A 19 -22.58 65.21 4.42
CA LYS A 19 -23.43 65.82 5.42
C LYS A 19 -23.61 64.88 6.61
N GLY A 20 -23.24 65.37 7.77
CA GLY A 20 -23.32 64.70 9.06
C GLY A 20 -24.75 64.40 9.51
N ASN A 21 -24.86 63.37 10.33
CA ASN A 21 -25.74 63.43 11.51
C ASN A 21 -25.30 62.39 12.55
N GLU A 22 -25.11 62.89 13.73
CA GLU A 22 -25.28 62.34 15.06
C GLU A 22 -24.93 60.87 15.38
N ALA A 23 -23.98 60.73 16.25
CA ALA A 23 -23.62 59.53 17.00
C ALA A 23 -24.81 59.01 17.82
N VAL A 24 -25.23 57.80 17.51
CA VAL A 24 -25.92 56.94 18.48
C VAL A 24 -24.91 55.85 18.83
N THR A 25 -24.40 55.95 20.08
CA THR A 25 -23.62 54.92 20.74
C THR A 25 -24.56 53.78 21.09
N ASP A 26 -24.66 52.77 20.20
CA ASP A 26 -25.17 51.45 20.59
C ASP A 26 -24.00 50.70 21.26
N GLN A 27 -24.06 50.63 22.55
CA GLN A 27 -23.31 49.67 23.35
C GLN A 27 -23.91 48.30 23.06
N HIS A 28 -23.31 47.56 22.13
CA HIS A 28 -23.48 46.13 22.11
C HIS A 28 -22.73 45.55 23.32
N ASP A 29 -23.46 45.32 24.39
CA ASP A 29 -23.12 44.38 25.43
C ASP A 29 -22.82 43.02 24.74
N HIS A 30 -21.55 42.67 24.68
CA HIS A 30 -21.16 41.31 24.48
C HIS A 30 -21.56 40.56 25.76
N ALA A 31 -22.77 40.05 25.78
CA ALA A 31 -23.14 38.99 26.69
C ALA A 31 -22.18 37.83 26.44
N HIS A 32 -21.30 37.58 27.39
CA HIS A 32 -20.57 36.32 27.49
C HIS A 32 -21.65 35.24 27.59
N ASP A 33 -21.78 34.44 26.55
CA ASP A 33 -22.56 33.23 26.53
C ASP A 33 -21.88 32.27 27.52
N GLU A 34 -22.25 32.34 28.78
CA GLU A 34 -21.91 31.30 29.75
C GLU A 34 -22.61 30.04 29.22
N PRO A 35 -21.92 28.87 29.17
CA PRO A 35 -22.52 27.65 28.72
C PRO A 35 -23.75 27.37 29.62
N GLN A 36 -24.95 27.48 29.07
CA GLN A 36 -26.19 27.13 29.78
C GLN A 36 -26.08 25.65 30.14
N HIS A 37 -25.91 25.36 31.43
CA HIS A 37 -25.95 24.00 31.94
C HIS A 37 -27.39 23.49 31.74
N GLU A 38 -27.58 22.62 30.74
CA GLU A 38 -28.88 22.00 30.50
C GLU A 38 -29.15 20.95 31.60
N VAL A 39 -30.02 21.30 32.49
CA VAL A 39 -30.37 20.49 33.68
C VAL A 39 -31.79 19.95 33.53
N VAL A 40 -31.98 18.68 33.81
CA VAL A 40 -33.31 18.03 33.85
C VAL A 40 -33.61 17.48 35.23
N GLU A 41 -34.79 17.79 35.76
CA GLU A 41 -35.32 17.28 37.03
C GLU A 41 -36.34 16.19 36.76
N ILE A 42 -36.21 15.05 37.42
CA ILE A 42 -37.12 13.91 37.30
C ILE A 42 -37.65 13.53 38.69
N GLY A 43 -38.95 13.48 38.80
CA GLY A 43 -39.64 13.08 40.05
C GLY A 43 -39.42 11.60 40.38
N GLY A 44 -39.45 11.24 41.67
CA GLY A 44 -39.18 9.90 42.17
C GLY A 44 -40.12 8.81 41.60
N GLU A 45 -41.39 9.13 41.38
CA GLU A 45 -42.35 8.19 40.74
C GLU A 45 -42.02 7.92 39.27
N GLN A 46 -41.51 8.94 38.56
CA GLN A 46 -41.08 8.80 37.17
C GLN A 46 -39.80 8.00 37.07
N ILE A 47 -38.82 8.18 37.97
CA ILE A 47 -37.59 7.41 38.03
C ILE A 47 -37.90 5.92 38.21
N ALA A 48 -38.78 5.59 39.14
CA ALA A 48 -39.20 4.20 39.39
C ALA A 48 -39.93 3.59 38.19
N THR A 49 -40.82 4.36 37.53
CA THR A 49 -41.61 3.90 36.38
C THR A 49 -40.74 3.71 35.13
N LEU A 50 -39.79 4.58 34.89
CA LEU A 50 -38.90 4.54 33.72
C LEU A 50 -37.73 3.58 33.91
N GLY A 51 -37.44 3.17 35.15
CA GLY A 51 -36.32 2.30 35.46
C GLY A 51 -34.98 2.97 35.25
N ILE A 52 -34.89 4.30 35.49
CA ILE A 52 -33.63 5.03 35.44
C ILE A 52 -32.75 4.61 36.62
N THR A 53 -31.57 4.11 36.33
CA THR A 53 -30.55 3.73 37.33
C THR A 53 -29.36 4.67 37.21
N THR A 54 -28.40 4.53 38.14
CA THR A 54 -27.17 5.29 38.05
C THR A 54 -25.96 4.36 37.94
N THR A 55 -24.95 4.77 37.17
CA THR A 55 -23.68 4.09 36.98
C THR A 55 -22.53 5.04 37.24
N THR A 56 -21.32 4.52 37.31
CA THR A 56 -20.08 5.29 37.47
C THR A 56 -19.16 5.05 36.29
N LEU A 57 -18.24 5.97 36.05
CA LEU A 57 -17.14 5.80 35.10
C LEU A 57 -16.31 4.57 35.48
N GLN A 58 -15.98 3.75 34.50
CA GLN A 58 -15.10 2.61 34.66
C GLN A 58 -13.90 2.72 33.73
N ARG A 59 -12.70 2.45 34.25
CA ARG A 59 -11.55 2.23 33.39
C ARG A 59 -11.65 0.83 32.80
N ARG A 60 -11.69 0.77 31.49
CA ARG A 60 -11.77 -0.50 30.76
C ARG A 60 -10.73 -0.54 29.64
N SER A 61 -10.15 -1.72 29.47
CA SER A 61 -9.40 -2.04 28.27
C SER A 61 -10.39 -2.19 27.13
N MET A 62 -10.38 -1.23 26.20
CA MET A 62 -11.29 -1.21 25.05
C MET A 62 -10.54 -1.82 23.86
N GLU A 63 -10.96 -3.04 23.47
CA GLU A 63 -10.46 -3.69 22.26
C GLU A 63 -11.33 -3.29 21.06
N GLY A 64 -10.82 -2.36 20.29
CA GLY A 64 -11.45 -1.99 19.02
C GLY A 64 -10.78 -2.70 17.84
N HIS A 65 -11.54 -2.86 16.77
CA HIS A 65 -11.02 -3.36 15.50
C HIS A 65 -11.40 -2.40 14.38
N VAL A 66 -10.41 -2.04 13.58
CA VAL A 66 -10.66 -1.38 12.30
C VAL A 66 -10.86 -2.46 11.25
N ARG A 67 -11.95 -2.37 10.48
CA ARG A 67 -12.19 -3.25 9.35
C ARG A 67 -11.72 -2.59 8.07
N LEU A 68 -10.76 -3.22 7.42
CA LEU A 68 -10.27 -2.80 6.11
C LEU A 68 -10.61 -3.85 5.06
N SER A 69 -10.99 -3.38 3.88
CA SER A 69 -11.10 -4.21 2.70
C SER A 69 -9.83 -4.16 1.86
N GLY A 70 -9.59 -5.21 1.10
CA GLY A 70 -8.42 -5.27 0.24
C GLY A 70 -8.42 -6.48 -0.68
N ARG A 71 -7.24 -6.82 -1.17
CA ARG A 71 -7.04 -7.97 -2.06
C ARG A 71 -5.69 -8.63 -1.84
N ILE A 72 -5.60 -9.90 -2.21
CA ILE A 72 -4.33 -10.63 -2.31
C ILE A 72 -3.60 -10.20 -3.57
N MET A 73 -2.33 -9.87 -3.46
CA MET A 73 -1.46 -9.52 -4.59
C MET A 73 -0.13 -10.26 -4.48
N ALA A 74 0.41 -10.67 -5.63
CA ALA A 74 1.79 -11.13 -5.68
C ALA A 74 2.73 -9.93 -5.50
N SER A 75 3.80 -10.13 -4.74
CA SER A 75 4.87 -9.13 -4.67
C SER A 75 5.48 -8.89 -6.06
N PRO A 76 5.92 -7.68 -6.41
CA PRO A 76 6.60 -7.43 -7.68
C PRO A 76 7.81 -8.33 -7.93
N VAL A 77 8.50 -8.78 -6.87
CA VAL A 77 9.63 -9.73 -6.97
C VAL A 77 9.19 -11.19 -7.07
N SER A 78 7.92 -11.46 -6.82
CA SER A 78 7.32 -12.81 -6.87
C SER A 78 6.62 -13.10 -8.19
N LYS A 79 6.71 -12.20 -9.17
CA LYS A 79 6.14 -12.36 -10.51
C LYS A 79 7.21 -12.09 -11.56
N ALA A 80 7.44 -13.07 -12.42
CA ALA A 80 8.37 -12.97 -13.53
C ALA A 80 7.64 -13.07 -14.87
N GLN A 81 7.80 -12.07 -15.70
CA GLN A 81 7.38 -12.11 -17.10
C GLN A 81 8.53 -12.63 -17.96
N ILE A 82 8.30 -13.72 -18.66
CA ILE A 82 9.30 -14.34 -19.52
C ILE A 82 9.17 -13.75 -20.91
N THR A 83 10.22 -13.08 -21.35
CA THR A 83 10.36 -12.46 -22.67
C THR A 83 11.59 -13.03 -23.38
N SER A 84 11.66 -12.92 -24.70
CA SER A 84 12.88 -13.22 -25.45
C SER A 84 13.74 -11.96 -25.61
N PRO A 85 15.07 -12.04 -25.42
CA PRO A 85 15.97 -10.92 -25.69
C PRO A 85 16.11 -10.58 -27.18
N ILE A 86 15.85 -11.54 -28.06
CA ILE A 86 15.91 -11.38 -29.51
C ILE A 86 14.64 -11.91 -30.16
N GLY A 87 14.32 -11.46 -31.37
CA GLY A 87 13.26 -12.05 -32.19
C GLY A 87 13.60 -13.49 -32.54
N ALA A 88 12.66 -14.42 -32.32
CA ALA A 88 12.93 -15.83 -32.56
C ALA A 88 11.66 -16.62 -32.89
N LYS A 89 11.83 -17.84 -33.36
CA LYS A 89 10.77 -18.81 -33.61
C LYS A 89 10.66 -19.78 -32.43
N VAL A 90 9.45 -20.05 -31.97
CA VAL A 90 9.18 -21.05 -30.94
C VAL A 90 9.34 -22.44 -31.51
N ILE A 91 10.29 -23.20 -30.98
CA ILE A 91 10.57 -24.57 -31.38
C ILE A 91 9.81 -25.56 -30.50
N ASP A 92 9.74 -25.27 -29.21
CA ASP A 92 9.05 -26.10 -28.23
C ASP A 92 8.59 -25.32 -27.05
N VAL A 93 7.47 -25.73 -26.43
CA VAL A 93 6.98 -25.21 -25.14
C VAL A 93 7.02 -26.35 -24.14
N LEU A 94 7.96 -26.31 -23.21
CA LEU A 94 8.36 -27.40 -22.33
C LEU A 94 7.53 -27.47 -21.04
N VAL A 95 6.57 -26.60 -20.87
CA VAL A 95 5.74 -26.48 -19.67
C VAL A 95 4.27 -26.26 -20.04
N GLU A 96 3.39 -26.67 -19.14
CA GLU A 96 1.95 -26.45 -19.26
C GLU A 96 1.51 -25.33 -18.29
N GLU A 97 0.39 -24.71 -18.57
CA GLU A 97 -0.22 -23.74 -17.66
C GLU A 97 -0.62 -24.42 -16.35
N GLY A 98 -0.28 -23.81 -15.21
CA GLY A 98 -0.47 -24.40 -13.89
C GLY A 98 0.69 -25.28 -13.41
N ALA A 99 1.67 -25.61 -14.25
CA ALA A 99 2.82 -26.44 -13.84
C ALA A 99 3.73 -25.70 -12.85
N ARG A 100 4.24 -26.41 -11.84
CA ARG A 100 5.27 -25.89 -10.94
C ARG A 100 6.64 -26.00 -11.58
N VAL A 101 7.41 -24.92 -11.53
CA VAL A 101 8.76 -24.83 -12.09
C VAL A 101 9.75 -24.30 -11.05
N LYS A 102 11.00 -24.72 -11.19
CA LYS A 102 12.12 -24.26 -10.34
C LYS A 102 12.91 -23.17 -11.05
N LYS A 103 13.55 -22.30 -10.28
CA LYS A 103 14.54 -21.35 -10.82
C LYS A 103 15.59 -22.07 -11.69
N GLY A 104 15.80 -21.55 -12.91
CA GLY A 104 16.72 -22.12 -13.90
C GLY A 104 16.11 -23.24 -14.78
N GLN A 105 14.89 -23.71 -14.50
CA GLN A 105 14.22 -24.72 -15.32
C GLN A 105 13.91 -24.16 -16.72
N PRO A 106 14.19 -24.93 -17.81
CA PRO A 106 13.82 -24.52 -19.16
C PRO A 106 12.29 -24.51 -19.32
N LEU A 107 11.80 -23.46 -19.98
CA LEU A 107 10.37 -23.20 -20.21
C LEU A 107 10.01 -23.27 -21.70
N ILE A 108 10.79 -22.60 -22.55
CA ILE A 108 10.55 -22.47 -23.98
C ILE A 108 11.88 -22.63 -24.71
N ALA A 109 11.88 -23.40 -25.79
CA ALA A 109 12.99 -23.50 -26.72
C ALA A 109 12.75 -22.61 -27.93
N LEU A 110 13.71 -21.74 -28.22
CA LEU A 110 13.66 -20.76 -29.30
C LEU A 110 14.82 -20.98 -30.27
N ALA A 111 14.60 -20.72 -31.56
CA ALA A 111 15.66 -20.67 -32.57
C ALA A 111 15.54 -19.45 -33.46
N ASP A 112 16.67 -18.93 -33.88
CA ASP A 112 16.77 -17.86 -34.85
C ASP A 112 18.10 -17.87 -35.59
N MET A 113 18.12 -17.37 -36.82
CA MET A 113 19.35 -17.28 -37.64
C MET A 113 20.38 -16.30 -37.04
N GLU A 114 19.91 -15.25 -36.37
CA GLU A 114 20.79 -14.30 -35.69
C GLU A 114 21.55 -14.96 -34.55
N PHE A 115 20.88 -15.85 -33.81
CA PHE A 115 21.51 -16.65 -32.76
C PHE A 115 22.65 -17.53 -33.30
N LEU A 116 22.45 -18.18 -34.46
CA LEU A 116 23.52 -18.97 -35.11
C LEU A 116 24.66 -18.07 -35.57
N ARG A 117 24.36 -16.89 -36.15
CA ARG A 117 25.34 -15.93 -36.61
C ARG A 117 26.19 -15.38 -35.47
N MET A 118 25.60 -15.08 -34.33
CA MET A 118 26.37 -14.63 -33.13
C MET A 118 27.35 -15.70 -32.65
N GLN A 119 27.01 -16.97 -32.72
CA GLN A 119 27.93 -18.08 -32.38
C GLN A 119 29.07 -18.17 -33.37
N GLU A 120 28.79 -18.11 -34.69
CA GLU A 120 29.77 -18.10 -35.73
C GLU A 120 30.77 -16.92 -35.53
N GLU A 121 30.28 -15.71 -35.35
CA GLU A 121 31.10 -14.52 -35.17
C GLU A 121 31.96 -14.61 -33.92
N PHE A 122 31.44 -15.18 -32.81
CA PHE A 122 32.23 -15.44 -31.60
C PHE A 122 33.40 -16.41 -31.90
N LEU A 123 33.15 -17.53 -32.57
CA LEU A 123 34.19 -18.50 -32.89
C LEU A 123 35.25 -17.96 -33.84
N VAL A 124 34.83 -17.18 -34.86
CA VAL A 124 35.77 -16.50 -35.79
C VAL A 124 36.62 -15.48 -35.04
N THR A 125 36.00 -14.64 -34.20
CA THR A 125 36.72 -13.61 -33.42
C THR A 125 37.69 -14.27 -32.44
N GLN A 126 37.32 -15.39 -31.81
CA GLN A 126 38.16 -16.15 -30.92
C GLN A 126 39.43 -16.67 -31.65
N ALA A 127 39.26 -17.21 -32.85
CA ALA A 127 40.37 -17.68 -33.66
C ALA A 127 41.30 -16.53 -34.13
N GLN A 128 40.71 -15.38 -34.50
CA GLN A 128 41.46 -14.17 -34.86
C GLN A 128 42.27 -13.64 -33.67
N LEU A 129 41.68 -13.58 -32.48
CA LEU A 129 42.35 -13.18 -31.24
C LEU A 129 43.51 -14.08 -30.89
N GLN A 130 43.34 -15.40 -31.02
CA GLN A 130 44.45 -16.35 -30.81
C GLN A 130 45.63 -16.06 -31.70
N ARG A 131 45.38 -15.77 -33.00
CA ARG A 131 46.44 -15.38 -33.95
C ARG A 131 47.07 -14.03 -33.62
N ALA A 132 46.23 -13.02 -33.26
CA ALA A 132 46.72 -11.68 -32.88
C ALA A 132 47.60 -11.73 -31.63
N ASN A 133 47.23 -12.52 -30.62
CA ASN A 133 48.04 -12.70 -29.41
C ASN A 133 49.39 -13.37 -29.70
N ALA A 134 49.42 -14.38 -30.61
CA ALA A 134 50.69 -15.00 -31.02
C ALA A 134 51.57 -14.04 -31.81
N ASP A 135 50.99 -13.11 -32.61
CA ASP A 135 51.72 -12.07 -33.30
C ASP A 135 52.25 -11.02 -32.32
N LEU A 136 51.43 -10.56 -31.40
CA LEU A 136 51.80 -9.60 -30.34
C LEU A 136 53.00 -10.10 -29.53
N GLU A 137 53.00 -11.36 -29.12
CA GLU A 137 54.10 -11.96 -28.37
C GLU A 137 55.38 -12.04 -29.21
N ARG A 138 55.25 -12.38 -30.49
CA ARG A 138 56.40 -12.35 -31.43
C ARG A 138 56.95 -10.94 -31.60
N GLN A 139 56.10 -9.90 -31.79
CA GLN A 139 56.51 -8.52 -31.93
C GLN A 139 57.15 -7.99 -30.64
N ARG A 140 56.68 -8.40 -29.48
CA ARG A 140 57.27 -8.08 -28.18
C ARG A 140 58.70 -8.54 -28.10
N THR A 141 58.97 -9.78 -28.43
CA THR A 141 60.33 -10.36 -28.44
C THR A 141 61.25 -9.64 -29.42
N LEU A 142 60.74 -9.26 -30.62
CA LEU A 142 61.49 -8.57 -31.63
C LEU A 142 61.82 -7.12 -31.23
N VAL A 143 60.93 -6.40 -30.57
CA VAL A 143 61.17 -5.04 -30.05
C VAL A 143 62.25 -5.06 -28.95
N GLU A 144 62.15 -6.01 -28.04
CA GLU A 144 63.13 -6.21 -26.95
C GLU A 144 64.55 -6.46 -27.54
N GLY A 145 64.66 -7.20 -28.67
CA GLY A 145 65.84 -7.44 -29.42
C GLY A 145 66.28 -6.30 -30.39
N ASN A 146 65.58 -5.15 -30.41
CA ASN A 146 65.77 -4.06 -31.38
C ASN A 146 65.67 -4.49 -32.86
N ALA A 147 64.90 -5.57 -33.15
CA ALA A 147 64.81 -6.16 -34.50
C ALA A 147 63.54 -5.72 -35.27
N THR A 148 62.61 -4.90 -34.64
CA THR A 148 61.41 -4.35 -35.29
C THR A 148 61.12 -2.93 -34.78
N ALA A 149 60.31 -2.17 -35.54
CA ALA A 149 59.89 -0.85 -35.15
C ALA A 149 58.86 -0.89 -34.04
N ARG A 150 58.97 -0.01 -33.06
CA ARG A 150 57.98 0.11 -31.96
C ARG A 150 56.53 0.28 -32.44
N LYS A 151 56.37 0.99 -33.56
CA LYS A 151 55.05 1.17 -34.21
C LYS A 151 54.37 -0.18 -34.55
N THR A 152 55.15 -1.17 -35.00
CA THR A 152 54.63 -2.50 -35.38
C THR A 152 54.13 -3.26 -34.14
N PHE A 153 54.84 -3.15 -33.02
CA PHE A 153 54.39 -3.70 -31.74
C PHE A 153 53.10 -3.03 -31.27
N GLU A 154 53.02 -1.68 -31.28
CA GLU A 154 51.85 -0.92 -30.87
C GLU A 154 50.62 -1.26 -31.75
N GLN A 155 50.82 -1.53 -33.05
CA GLN A 155 49.77 -2.00 -33.95
C GLN A 155 49.27 -3.40 -33.58
N ALA A 156 50.15 -4.34 -33.31
CA ALA A 156 49.77 -5.70 -32.90
C ALA A 156 49.06 -5.69 -31.54
N GLU A 157 49.49 -4.85 -30.61
CA GLU A 157 48.83 -4.65 -29.32
C GLU A 157 47.43 -4.10 -29.48
N SER A 158 47.27 -3.04 -30.29
CA SER A 158 45.93 -2.44 -30.56
C SER A 158 44.98 -3.44 -31.22
N GLU A 159 45.47 -4.28 -32.16
CA GLU A 159 44.63 -5.33 -32.80
C GLU A 159 44.18 -6.38 -31.79
N ALA A 160 45.12 -6.88 -30.95
CA ALA A 160 44.79 -7.86 -29.93
C ALA A 160 43.76 -7.34 -28.93
N VAL A 161 43.92 -6.10 -28.44
CA VAL A 161 42.97 -5.43 -27.52
C VAL A 161 41.59 -5.26 -28.17
N SER A 162 41.51 -4.88 -29.45
CA SER A 162 40.27 -4.70 -30.17
C SER A 162 39.51 -6.03 -30.34
N LEU A 163 40.23 -7.09 -30.71
CA LEU A 163 39.63 -8.42 -30.86
C LEU A 163 39.18 -9.03 -29.51
N GLU A 164 39.94 -8.79 -28.43
CA GLU A 164 39.54 -9.22 -27.10
C GLU A 164 38.23 -8.52 -26.65
N ALA A 165 38.14 -7.19 -26.87
CA ALA A 165 36.92 -6.45 -26.56
C ALA A 165 35.71 -6.99 -27.34
N ARG A 166 35.89 -7.26 -28.65
CA ARG A 166 34.81 -7.85 -29.49
C ARG A 166 34.42 -9.24 -29.02
N ARG A 167 35.39 -10.14 -28.77
CA ARG A 167 35.17 -11.48 -28.26
C ARG A 167 34.37 -11.45 -26.95
N LYS A 168 34.76 -10.55 -26.03
CA LYS A 168 34.07 -10.37 -24.74
C LYS A 168 32.64 -9.93 -24.94
N SER A 169 32.39 -8.94 -25.80
CA SER A 169 31.03 -8.47 -26.10
C SER A 169 30.13 -9.58 -26.64
N LEU A 170 30.64 -10.36 -27.62
CA LEU A 170 29.89 -11.49 -28.17
C LEU A 170 29.65 -12.59 -27.13
N ALA A 171 30.63 -12.87 -26.27
CA ALA A 171 30.48 -13.83 -25.18
C ALA A 171 29.38 -13.40 -24.20
N ASP A 172 29.31 -12.13 -23.84
CA ASP A 172 28.30 -11.60 -22.93
C ASP A 172 26.90 -11.65 -23.55
N GLN A 173 26.76 -11.34 -24.85
CA GLN A 173 25.49 -11.51 -25.59
C GLN A 173 25.03 -12.99 -25.61
N LEU A 174 25.93 -13.92 -25.90
CA LEU A 174 25.61 -15.35 -25.91
C LEU A 174 25.23 -15.87 -24.50
N ARG A 175 25.92 -15.41 -23.45
CA ARG A 175 25.56 -15.74 -22.07
C ARG A 175 24.18 -15.22 -21.68
N MET A 176 23.79 -14.02 -22.14
CA MET A 176 22.42 -13.51 -21.94
C MET A 176 21.36 -14.41 -22.57
N LEU A 177 21.69 -15.13 -23.64
CA LEU A 177 20.85 -16.14 -24.26
C LEU A 177 20.95 -17.52 -23.58
N GLY A 178 21.71 -17.62 -22.49
CA GLY A 178 21.90 -18.85 -21.72
C GLY A 178 22.87 -19.84 -22.34
N VAL A 179 23.73 -19.39 -23.27
CA VAL A 179 24.76 -20.22 -23.89
C VAL A 179 26.00 -20.29 -23.02
N ASP A 180 26.51 -21.48 -22.80
CA ASP A 180 27.80 -21.73 -22.19
C ASP A 180 28.88 -21.56 -23.27
N VAL A 181 29.50 -20.38 -23.34
CA VAL A 181 30.48 -20.01 -24.37
C VAL A 181 31.74 -20.87 -24.33
N ASP A 182 32.07 -21.47 -23.18
CA ASP A 182 33.24 -22.32 -23.05
C ASP A 182 33.04 -23.69 -23.77
N LYS A 183 31.79 -24.08 -23.92
CA LYS A 183 31.41 -25.32 -24.70
C LYS A 183 31.35 -25.07 -26.21
N LEU A 184 31.34 -23.83 -26.67
CA LEU A 184 31.40 -23.47 -28.09
C LEU A 184 32.76 -23.71 -28.72
N SER A 185 33.83 -23.91 -27.92
CA SER A 185 35.14 -24.22 -28.43
C SER A 185 35.11 -25.55 -29.20
N GLY A 186 35.69 -25.55 -30.45
CA GLY A 186 35.78 -26.73 -31.28
C GLY A 186 34.66 -26.91 -32.32
N GLY A 187 33.86 -25.86 -32.58
CA GLY A 187 32.81 -25.89 -33.63
C GLY A 187 31.49 -26.52 -33.22
N ASN A 188 31.30 -26.79 -31.95
CA ASN A 188 30.01 -27.24 -31.41
C ASN A 188 29.10 -26.04 -31.15
N THR A 189 28.12 -25.84 -32.04
CA THR A 189 27.12 -24.75 -31.92
C THR A 189 25.77 -25.33 -31.49
N ALA A 190 25.00 -24.48 -30.77
CA ALA A 190 23.64 -24.84 -30.41
C ALA A 190 22.65 -24.35 -31.49
N ASP A 191 21.72 -25.18 -31.89
CA ASP A 191 20.67 -24.86 -32.88
C ASP A 191 19.52 -24.05 -32.27
N ARG A 192 19.41 -24.03 -30.94
CA ARG A 192 18.35 -23.38 -30.17
C ARG A 192 18.88 -22.86 -28.85
N PHE A 193 18.21 -21.89 -28.28
CA PHE A 193 18.44 -21.40 -26.92
C PHE A 193 17.19 -21.56 -26.05
N MET A 194 17.39 -21.65 -24.73
CA MET A 194 16.33 -21.95 -23.78
C MET A 194 16.03 -20.73 -22.92
N LEU A 195 14.76 -20.27 -22.94
CA LEU A 195 14.27 -19.38 -21.93
C LEU A 195 14.03 -20.17 -20.64
N ARG A 196 14.58 -19.66 -19.54
CA ARG A 196 14.54 -20.34 -18.24
C ARG A 196 13.80 -19.50 -17.23
N SER A 197 13.17 -20.14 -16.25
CA SER A 197 12.53 -19.45 -15.15
C SER A 197 13.57 -18.72 -14.27
N PRO A 198 13.42 -17.42 -14.01
CA PRO A 198 14.29 -16.70 -13.09
C PRO A 198 13.93 -16.96 -11.61
N ILE A 199 12.72 -17.47 -11.33
CA ILE A 199 12.18 -17.76 -10.00
C ILE A 199 11.63 -19.20 -9.92
N THR A 200 11.44 -19.69 -8.71
CA THR A 200 10.61 -20.88 -8.46
C THR A 200 9.15 -20.41 -8.34
N GLY A 201 8.20 -21.15 -8.94
CA GLY A 201 6.80 -20.73 -8.90
C GLY A 201 5.92 -21.59 -9.79
N GLN A 202 4.75 -21.08 -10.12
CA GLN A 202 3.78 -21.70 -11.01
C GLN A 202 3.69 -20.93 -12.33
N VAL A 203 3.65 -21.68 -13.43
CA VAL A 203 3.47 -21.12 -14.78
C VAL A 203 2.04 -20.62 -14.93
N ASN A 204 1.90 -19.41 -15.42
CA ASN A 204 0.61 -18.78 -15.67
C ASN A 204 0.64 -18.07 -17.03
N ASN A 205 -0.53 -17.97 -17.66
CA ASN A 205 -0.76 -17.11 -18.81
C ASN A 205 0.22 -17.35 -19.99
N ILE A 206 0.26 -18.60 -20.52
CA ILE A 206 1.06 -18.93 -21.71
C ILE A 206 0.41 -18.28 -22.94
N ARG A 207 1.15 -17.39 -23.62
CA ARG A 207 0.68 -16.59 -24.77
C ARG A 207 1.34 -16.96 -26.08
N VAL A 208 2.09 -18.05 -26.11
CA VAL A 208 2.82 -18.49 -27.32
C VAL A 208 2.36 -19.84 -27.77
N PHE A 209 2.51 -20.05 -29.06
CA PHE A 209 2.20 -21.31 -29.70
C PHE A 209 3.44 -21.88 -30.41
N LEU A 210 3.46 -23.19 -30.62
CA LEU A 210 4.48 -23.85 -31.39
C LEU A 210 4.56 -23.21 -32.79
N ASP A 211 5.77 -23.01 -33.29
CA ASP A 211 6.06 -22.44 -34.62
C ASP A 211 5.77 -20.92 -34.77
N ALA A 212 5.27 -20.27 -33.73
CA ALA A 212 5.04 -18.82 -33.74
C ALA A 212 6.36 -18.04 -33.69
N ARG A 213 6.38 -16.86 -34.35
CA ARG A 213 7.46 -15.89 -34.21
C ARG A 213 7.16 -14.96 -33.05
N VAL A 214 8.16 -14.76 -32.19
CA VAL A 214 8.09 -13.87 -31.02
C VAL A 214 9.03 -12.68 -31.19
N GLU A 215 8.60 -11.52 -30.69
CA GLU A 215 9.38 -10.29 -30.70
C GLU A 215 10.01 -10.05 -29.32
N PRO A 216 11.12 -9.28 -29.21
CA PRO A 216 11.87 -9.09 -27.97
C PRO A 216 11.06 -8.54 -26.79
N THR A 217 10.01 -7.75 -27.05
CA THR A 217 9.18 -7.11 -26.00
C THR A 217 7.93 -7.92 -25.63
N SER A 218 7.67 -9.03 -26.34
CA SER A 218 6.47 -9.85 -26.13
C SER A 218 6.62 -10.69 -24.87
N VAL A 219 5.62 -10.63 -23.99
CA VAL A 219 5.50 -11.53 -22.83
C VAL A 219 4.99 -12.88 -23.32
N LEU A 220 5.79 -13.92 -23.16
CA LEU A 220 5.53 -15.26 -23.66
C LEU A 220 4.75 -16.10 -22.64
N LEU A 221 5.11 -16.00 -21.38
CA LEU A 221 4.40 -16.57 -20.24
C LEU A 221 4.79 -15.84 -18.97
N GLU A 222 4.07 -16.12 -17.89
CA GLU A 222 4.34 -15.57 -16.56
C GLU A 222 4.64 -16.73 -15.59
N VAL A 223 5.53 -16.48 -14.63
CA VAL A 223 5.76 -17.37 -13.49
C VAL A 223 5.48 -16.60 -12.22
N ILE A 224 4.64 -17.17 -11.35
CA ILE A 224 4.22 -16.53 -10.09
C ILE A 224 4.70 -17.41 -8.93
N ASP A 225 5.44 -16.82 -8.02
CA ASP A 225 5.79 -17.44 -6.75
C ASP A 225 4.56 -17.44 -5.84
N LEU A 226 4.11 -18.63 -5.44
CA LEU A 226 2.91 -18.83 -4.63
C LEU A 226 3.18 -18.66 -3.12
N ASP A 227 4.44 -18.64 -2.70
CA ASP A 227 4.81 -18.61 -1.29
C ASP A 227 4.88 -17.18 -0.72
N HIS A 228 4.89 -16.16 -1.59
CA HIS A 228 5.08 -14.76 -1.22
C HIS A 228 3.94 -13.85 -1.68
N PHE A 229 2.72 -14.16 -1.24
CA PHE A 229 1.60 -13.25 -1.39
C PHE A 229 1.59 -12.16 -0.31
N HIS A 230 1.18 -10.98 -0.71
CA HIS A 230 0.92 -9.85 0.18
C HIS A 230 -0.57 -9.53 0.23
N VAL A 231 -1.02 -9.03 1.36
CA VAL A 231 -2.34 -8.44 1.49
C VAL A 231 -2.21 -6.94 1.24
N HIS A 232 -2.90 -6.44 0.23
CA HIS A 232 -3.06 -5.00 0.00
C HIS A 232 -4.39 -4.57 0.56
N LEU A 233 -4.37 -3.77 1.62
CA LEU A 233 -5.55 -3.23 2.29
C LEU A 233 -5.71 -1.75 1.94
N ASN A 234 -6.94 -1.29 1.88
CA ASN A 234 -7.29 0.10 1.65
C ASN A 234 -7.71 0.74 2.98
N ALA A 235 -6.86 1.60 3.53
CA ALA A 235 -7.16 2.36 4.74
C ALA A 235 -7.70 3.74 4.38
N TYR A 236 -8.77 4.18 5.06
CA TYR A 236 -9.26 5.54 4.94
C TYR A 236 -8.51 6.46 5.90
N GLU A 237 -8.49 7.76 5.62
CA GLU A 237 -7.76 8.76 6.42
C GLU A 237 -8.08 8.68 7.92
N ARG A 238 -9.36 8.49 8.27
CA ARG A 238 -9.84 8.33 9.66
C ARG A 238 -9.25 7.11 10.38
N ASP A 239 -8.88 6.05 9.63
CA ASP A 239 -8.42 4.79 10.18
C ASP A 239 -6.90 4.76 10.39
N LEU A 240 -6.16 5.68 9.73
CA LEU A 240 -4.69 5.71 9.75
C LEU A 240 -4.10 5.97 11.13
N ALA A 241 -4.77 6.77 11.94
CA ALA A 241 -4.28 7.08 13.29
C ALA A 241 -4.16 5.82 14.18
N ALA A 242 -4.97 4.81 13.88
CA ALA A 242 -5.05 3.55 14.62
C ALA A 242 -4.13 2.43 14.08
N ILE A 243 -3.64 2.57 12.83
CA ILE A 243 -2.86 1.54 12.14
C ILE A 243 -1.36 1.81 12.32
N ARG A 244 -0.58 0.78 12.63
CA ARG A 244 0.88 0.86 12.81
C ARG A 244 1.57 -0.26 12.03
N GLU A 245 2.79 0.01 11.54
CA GLU A 245 3.69 -1.03 11.05
C GLU A 245 4.03 -2.02 12.19
N GLY A 246 4.14 -3.30 11.88
CA GLY A 246 4.32 -4.38 12.85
C GLY A 246 3.02 -4.89 13.49
N THR A 247 1.86 -4.26 13.22
CA THR A 247 0.58 -4.73 13.76
C THR A 247 0.18 -6.06 13.12
N LYS A 248 -0.04 -7.06 13.95
CA LYS A 248 -0.62 -8.35 13.56
C LYS A 248 -2.12 -8.26 13.54
N PHE A 249 -2.73 -8.86 12.54
CA PHE A 249 -4.17 -8.83 12.36
C PHE A 249 -4.70 -10.13 11.77
N SER A 250 -5.98 -10.38 11.91
CA SER A 250 -6.65 -11.49 11.23
C SER A 250 -7.39 -10.99 9.99
N PHE A 251 -7.43 -11.82 8.95
CA PHE A 251 -8.23 -11.53 7.78
C PHE A 251 -8.96 -12.76 7.25
N GLN A 252 -10.04 -12.51 6.58
CA GLN A 252 -10.85 -13.52 5.90
C GLN A 252 -10.85 -13.26 4.41
N VAL A 253 -10.81 -14.35 3.63
CA VAL A 253 -10.95 -14.31 2.17
C VAL A 253 -12.39 -14.66 1.84
N MET A 254 -13.03 -13.87 0.98
CA MET A 254 -14.46 -13.98 0.68
C MET A 254 -14.89 -15.39 0.25
N ASN A 255 -14.05 -16.10 -0.48
CA ASN A 255 -14.32 -17.45 -0.97
C ASN A 255 -13.87 -18.58 -0.03
N LEU A 256 -13.21 -18.25 1.10
CA LEU A 256 -12.69 -19.18 2.11
C LEU A 256 -13.20 -18.80 3.50
N ARG A 257 -14.52 -18.63 3.63
CA ARG A 257 -15.19 -18.05 4.82
C ARG A 257 -14.90 -18.79 6.13
N ASP A 258 -14.62 -20.08 6.07
CA ASP A 258 -14.37 -20.91 7.25
C ASP A 258 -12.90 -20.85 7.71
N GLN A 259 -12.04 -20.11 6.98
CA GLN A 259 -10.63 -19.99 7.31
C GLN A 259 -10.27 -18.54 7.66
N ARG A 260 -9.60 -18.36 8.80
CA ARG A 260 -8.98 -17.10 9.20
C ARG A 260 -7.48 -17.20 8.96
N PHE A 261 -6.96 -16.22 8.30
CA PHE A 261 -5.54 -16.05 8.03
C PHE A 261 -4.96 -14.98 8.95
N GLN A 262 -3.66 -15.05 9.19
CA GLN A 262 -2.93 -14.05 9.96
C GLN A 262 -2.03 -13.24 9.03
N GLY A 263 -1.99 -11.94 9.27
CA GLY A 263 -1.14 -11.01 8.54
C GLY A 263 -0.38 -10.09 9.50
N GLU A 264 0.69 -9.49 8.99
CA GLU A 264 1.48 -8.48 9.70
C GLU A 264 1.76 -7.30 8.77
N ILE A 265 1.40 -6.10 9.20
CA ILE A 265 1.59 -4.87 8.42
C ILE A 265 3.08 -4.55 8.39
N PHE A 266 3.66 -4.46 7.19
CA PHE A 266 5.06 -4.08 7.01
C PHE A 266 5.25 -2.69 6.41
N SER A 267 4.22 -2.13 5.76
CA SER A 267 4.31 -0.80 5.19
C SER A 267 2.95 -0.12 5.08
N ILE A 268 2.92 1.18 5.36
CA ILE A 268 1.77 2.05 5.19
C ILE A 268 2.14 3.12 4.16
N GLY A 269 1.35 3.21 3.09
CA GLY A 269 1.56 4.20 2.03
C GLY A 269 1.51 5.64 2.56
N ARG A 270 2.19 6.54 1.86
CA ARG A 270 2.22 7.98 2.18
C ARG A 270 1.52 8.83 1.12
N SER A 271 0.81 8.21 0.22
CA SER A 271 0.01 8.85 -0.83
C SER A 271 -1.31 8.12 -0.97
N PHE A 272 -2.33 8.85 -1.37
CA PHE A 272 -3.61 8.24 -1.72
C PHE A 272 -3.46 7.39 -2.98
N ASP A 273 -4.24 6.33 -3.05
CA ASP A 273 -4.36 5.48 -4.23
C ASP A 273 -4.95 6.27 -5.42
N ALA A 274 -4.90 5.69 -6.62
CA ALA A 274 -5.38 6.33 -7.85
C ALA A 274 -6.82 6.85 -7.75
N ASP A 275 -7.64 6.22 -6.91
CA ASP A 275 -9.03 6.64 -6.63
C ASP A 275 -9.11 7.85 -5.68
N GLY A 276 -7.99 8.31 -5.10
CA GLY A 276 -7.89 9.48 -4.22
C GLY A 276 -8.62 9.36 -2.89
N ARG A 277 -9.05 8.15 -2.48
CA ARG A 277 -9.91 7.92 -1.31
C ARG A 277 -9.29 7.08 -0.22
N SER A 278 -8.32 6.24 -0.55
CA SER A 278 -7.68 5.32 0.39
C SER A 278 -6.17 5.38 0.29
N ILE A 279 -5.53 5.00 1.38
CA ILE A 279 -4.08 4.85 1.46
C ILE A 279 -3.78 3.36 1.50
N PRO A 280 -2.87 2.87 0.63
CA PRO A 280 -2.54 1.46 0.59
C PRO A 280 -1.76 1.04 1.85
N VAL A 281 -2.18 -0.06 2.45
CA VAL A 281 -1.50 -0.73 3.57
C VAL A 281 -1.07 -2.10 3.09
N HIS A 282 0.21 -2.41 3.22
CA HIS A 282 0.79 -3.66 2.77
C HIS A 282 1.12 -4.55 3.95
N ALA A 283 0.72 -5.83 3.85
CA ALA A 283 0.95 -6.80 4.90
C ALA A 283 1.43 -8.14 4.34
N HIS A 284 2.32 -8.80 5.09
CA HIS A 284 2.71 -10.17 4.82
C HIS A 284 1.62 -11.14 5.29
N VAL A 285 1.44 -12.23 4.55
CA VAL A 285 0.68 -13.40 5.01
C VAL A 285 1.63 -14.29 5.81
N GLN A 286 1.25 -14.68 7.02
CA GLN A 286 2.13 -15.48 7.88
C GLN A 286 2.05 -16.97 7.56
N GLU A 287 0.84 -17.52 7.37
CA GLU A 287 0.61 -18.94 7.09
C GLU A 287 -0.55 -19.14 6.11
N GLY A 288 -0.54 -20.24 5.34
CA GLY A 288 -1.64 -20.63 4.47
C GLY A 288 -1.64 -19.93 3.11
N SER A 289 -0.52 -19.34 2.68
CA SER A 289 -0.38 -18.65 1.39
C SER A 289 -0.67 -19.57 0.19
N GLU A 290 -0.41 -20.89 0.31
CA GLU A 290 -0.64 -21.89 -0.73
C GLU A 290 -2.11 -22.05 -1.18
N LYS A 291 -3.05 -21.55 -0.36
CA LYS A 291 -4.50 -21.55 -0.64
C LYS A 291 -4.99 -20.26 -1.28
N LEU A 292 -4.12 -19.27 -1.34
CA LEU A 292 -4.46 -17.94 -1.82
C LEU A 292 -4.19 -17.83 -3.32
N VAL A 293 -5.00 -17.03 -3.99
CA VAL A 293 -4.86 -16.71 -5.41
C VAL A 293 -4.82 -15.21 -5.57
N GLU A 294 -3.97 -14.70 -6.45
CA GLU A 294 -3.91 -13.28 -6.78
C GLU A 294 -5.29 -12.74 -7.17
N GLY A 295 -5.66 -11.58 -6.63
CA GLY A 295 -6.95 -10.93 -6.88
C GLY A 295 -8.08 -11.32 -5.93
N MET A 296 -7.90 -12.32 -5.05
CA MET A 296 -8.93 -12.65 -4.03
C MET A 296 -9.19 -11.46 -3.13
N SER A 297 -10.48 -11.18 -2.89
CA SER A 297 -10.92 -10.12 -1.98
C SER A 297 -10.79 -10.57 -0.53
N VAL A 298 -10.30 -9.66 0.31
CA VAL A 298 -10.10 -9.88 1.74
C VAL A 298 -10.81 -8.83 2.58
N THR A 299 -11.20 -9.23 3.79
CA THR A 299 -11.63 -8.34 4.87
C THR A 299 -10.72 -8.58 6.07
N ALA A 300 -9.99 -7.56 6.47
CA ALA A 300 -9.06 -7.58 7.59
C ALA A 300 -9.70 -6.93 8.82
N GLU A 301 -9.43 -7.51 10.00
CA GLU A 301 -9.80 -6.98 11.31
C GLU A 301 -8.49 -6.66 12.05
N ILE A 302 -8.14 -5.36 12.05
CA ILE A 302 -6.90 -4.86 12.65
C ILE A 302 -7.20 -4.42 14.07
N PRO A 303 -6.58 -5.00 15.10
CA PRO A 303 -6.80 -4.57 16.47
C PRO A 303 -6.25 -3.15 16.66
N ILE A 304 -7.07 -2.28 17.26
CA ILE A 304 -6.63 -0.99 17.74
C ILE A 304 -6.04 -1.18 19.13
N SER A 305 -4.96 -0.49 19.42
CA SER A 305 -4.23 -0.58 20.69
C SER A 305 -5.17 -0.55 21.90
N ASN A 306 -5.00 -1.49 22.80
CA ASN A 306 -5.64 -1.52 24.12
C ASN A 306 -5.17 -0.31 24.93
N SER A 307 -5.93 0.78 24.94
CA SER A 307 -5.82 1.80 25.96
C SER A 307 -6.85 1.55 27.04
N GLU A 308 -6.44 1.69 28.30
CA GLU A 308 -7.41 1.77 29.38
C GLU A 308 -8.09 3.14 29.29
N GLU A 309 -9.33 3.11 28.79
CA GLU A 309 -10.14 4.32 28.58
C GLU A 309 -11.25 4.43 29.61
N TRP A 310 -11.66 5.64 29.94
CA TRP A 310 -12.87 5.85 30.68
C TRP A 310 -14.08 5.53 29.80
N ALA A 311 -14.93 4.62 30.29
CA ALA A 311 -16.11 4.16 29.55
C ALA A 311 -17.33 4.11 30.44
N LEU A 312 -18.49 4.30 29.83
CA LEU A 312 -19.81 4.07 30.41
C LEU A 312 -20.54 2.94 29.67
N PRO A 313 -21.48 2.25 30.34
CA PRO A 313 -22.38 1.34 29.65
C PRO A 313 -23.12 2.05 28.49
N ASP A 314 -23.34 1.36 27.38
CA ASP A 314 -24.02 1.93 26.20
C ASP A 314 -25.39 2.52 26.55
N GLU A 315 -26.08 1.95 27.51
CA GLU A 315 -27.37 2.44 28.02
C GLU A 315 -27.32 3.77 28.78
N ALA A 316 -26.10 4.23 29.14
CA ALA A 316 -25.86 5.54 29.78
C ALA A 316 -25.57 6.65 28.77
N ILE A 317 -25.49 6.32 27.49
CA ILE A 317 -25.11 7.24 26.41
C ILE A 317 -26.23 7.41 25.43
N HIS A 318 -26.68 8.64 25.22
CA HIS A 318 -27.58 8.99 24.12
C HIS A 318 -26.74 9.44 22.92
N ARG A 319 -26.87 8.80 21.77
CA ARG A 319 -26.11 9.12 20.53
C ARG A 319 -26.97 9.91 19.56
N THR A 320 -26.40 10.99 19.03
CA THR A 320 -27.01 11.81 17.98
C THR A 320 -25.98 11.98 16.86
N GLY A 321 -25.98 11.04 15.89
CA GLY A 321 -24.94 11.01 14.83
C GLY A 321 -23.54 10.71 15.39
N GLU A 322 -22.59 11.57 15.11
CA GLU A 322 -21.18 11.45 15.58
C GLU A 322 -20.98 12.00 17.01
N LYS A 323 -21.95 12.67 17.58
CA LYS A 323 -21.93 13.22 18.95
C LYS A 323 -22.78 12.35 19.88
N GLY A 324 -22.59 12.54 21.16
CA GLY A 324 -23.41 11.91 22.18
C GLY A 324 -23.63 12.83 23.37
N SER A 325 -24.54 12.40 24.26
CA SER A 325 -24.81 13.08 25.53
C SER A 325 -24.84 12.04 26.64
N ILE A 326 -24.26 12.41 27.79
CA ILE A 326 -24.37 11.70 29.06
C ILE A 326 -25.03 12.61 30.09
N PHE A 327 -25.60 12.05 31.13
CA PHE A 327 -26.37 12.77 32.12
C PHE A 327 -25.73 12.58 33.50
N LEU A 328 -25.04 13.60 33.99
CA LEU A 328 -24.39 13.63 35.29
C LEU A 328 -25.40 13.89 36.39
N LEU A 329 -25.46 13.03 37.41
CA LEU A 329 -26.27 13.23 38.58
C LEU A 329 -25.66 14.37 39.43
N THR A 330 -26.38 15.48 39.55
CA THR A 330 -25.96 16.66 40.36
C THR A 330 -26.64 16.70 41.72
N ASP A 331 -27.90 16.24 41.83
CA ASP A 331 -28.60 16.14 43.11
C ASP A 331 -29.49 14.89 43.14
N SER A 332 -29.66 14.33 44.34
CA SER A 332 -30.55 13.18 44.59
C SER A 332 -31.23 13.36 45.93
N THR A 333 -32.53 13.53 45.87
CA THR A 333 -33.41 13.69 47.04
C THR A 333 -34.42 12.56 47.11
N ALA A 334 -35.16 12.47 48.24
CA ALA A 334 -36.25 11.51 48.37
C ALA A 334 -37.38 11.72 47.31
N ASN A 335 -37.48 12.94 46.76
CA ASN A 335 -38.53 13.36 45.87
C ASN A 335 -38.13 13.34 44.38
N GLY A 336 -36.86 13.15 44.02
CA GLY A 336 -36.40 13.19 42.65
C GLY A 336 -34.87 13.23 42.48
N MET A 337 -34.42 13.19 41.24
CA MET A 337 -33.04 13.31 40.85
C MET A 337 -32.87 14.42 39.81
N THR A 338 -31.78 15.12 39.89
CA THR A 338 -31.38 16.20 38.95
C THR A 338 -30.17 15.77 38.19
N PHE A 339 -30.26 15.87 36.88
CA PHE A 339 -29.20 15.49 35.99
C PHE A 339 -28.77 16.65 35.10
N GLU A 340 -27.47 16.85 34.95
CA GLU A 340 -26.85 17.78 34.02
C GLU A 340 -26.44 17.07 32.75
N ARG A 341 -26.87 17.55 31.58
CA ARG A 341 -26.44 17.06 30.28
C ARG A 341 -25.01 17.49 29.99
N ILE A 342 -24.19 16.51 29.57
CA ILE A 342 -22.82 16.74 29.13
C ILE A 342 -22.69 16.18 27.71
N GLY A 343 -22.25 17.04 26.78
CA GLY A 343 -21.89 16.62 25.42
C GLY A 343 -20.60 15.81 25.43
N ILE A 344 -20.56 14.72 24.66
CA ILE A 344 -19.41 13.84 24.50
C ILE A 344 -19.15 13.56 23.02
N THR A 345 -17.91 13.18 22.70
CA THR A 345 -17.58 12.55 21.43
C THR A 345 -17.27 11.08 21.71
N PRO A 346 -18.20 10.15 21.34
CA PRO A 346 -17.96 8.72 21.47
C PRO A 346 -16.76 8.30 20.66
N LEU A 347 -15.89 7.44 21.22
CA LEU A 347 -14.70 6.91 20.55
C LEU A 347 -14.92 5.44 20.15
N LEU A 348 -14.83 4.54 21.12
CA LEU A 348 -14.85 3.11 20.93
C LEU A 348 -15.98 2.44 21.68
N SER A 349 -16.66 1.46 21.05
CA SER A 349 -17.68 0.65 21.72
C SER A 349 -17.26 -0.81 21.67
N ALA A 350 -17.16 -1.43 22.84
CA ALA A 350 -16.84 -2.84 22.99
C ALA A 350 -17.54 -3.41 24.25
N ASP A 351 -18.00 -4.64 24.19
CA ASP A 351 -18.59 -5.39 25.30
C ASP A 351 -19.70 -4.65 26.08
N GLY A 352 -20.55 -3.87 25.36
CA GLY A 352 -21.65 -3.12 25.95
C GLY A 352 -21.24 -1.83 26.67
N TYR A 353 -20.00 -1.36 26.43
CA TYR A 353 -19.48 -0.10 26.94
C TYR A 353 -18.97 0.75 25.81
N THR A 354 -19.02 2.08 25.99
CA THR A 354 -18.47 3.07 25.06
C THR A 354 -17.51 4.00 25.79
N SER A 355 -16.30 4.13 25.22
CA SER A 355 -15.34 5.18 25.61
C SER A 355 -15.65 6.48 24.88
N PHE A 356 -15.23 7.62 25.46
CA PHE A 356 -15.53 8.92 24.91
C PHE A 356 -14.50 9.98 25.39
N THR A 357 -14.41 11.08 24.66
CA THR A 357 -13.72 12.27 25.09
C THR A 357 -14.67 13.28 25.72
N LEU A 358 -14.15 14.01 26.69
CA LEU A 358 -14.83 15.08 27.41
C LEU A 358 -13.98 16.35 27.33
N ASP A 359 -14.66 17.49 27.20
CA ASP A 359 -14.01 18.80 27.19
C ASP A 359 -13.77 19.35 28.60
N ARG A 360 -14.20 18.65 29.65
CA ARG A 360 -14.03 19.03 31.07
C ARG A 360 -13.63 17.84 31.94
N GLU A 361 -13.00 18.15 33.07
CA GLU A 361 -12.70 17.14 34.09
C GLU A 361 -13.97 16.78 34.88
N ILE A 362 -14.15 15.48 35.12
CA ILE A 362 -15.25 14.91 35.92
C ILE A 362 -14.63 14.18 37.11
N PRO A 363 -15.20 14.33 38.32
CA PRO A 363 -14.77 13.57 39.49
C PRO A 363 -14.89 12.06 39.24
N ALA A 364 -13.93 11.28 39.75
CA ALA A 364 -13.87 9.83 39.53
C ALA A 364 -15.06 9.07 40.19
N ASP A 365 -15.70 9.65 41.17
CA ASP A 365 -16.89 9.15 41.89
C ASP A 365 -18.22 9.68 41.33
N ALA A 366 -18.18 10.43 40.25
CA ALA A 366 -19.37 10.97 39.59
C ALA A 366 -20.31 9.84 39.15
N ARG A 367 -21.61 10.08 39.34
CA ARG A 367 -22.67 9.15 38.95
C ARG A 367 -23.39 9.67 37.72
N PHE A 368 -23.72 8.78 36.82
CA PHE A 368 -24.40 9.10 35.56
C PHE A 368 -25.70 8.31 35.45
N ALA A 369 -26.71 8.85 34.78
CA ALA A 369 -27.93 8.11 34.48
C ALA A 369 -27.57 6.94 33.56
N ALA A 370 -28.18 5.78 33.82
CA ALA A 370 -28.15 4.60 32.99
C ALA A 370 -29.58 4.06 32.78
N GLY A 371 -29.84 3.52 31.59
CA GLY A 371 -31.17 3.10 31.20
C GLY A 371 -32.08 4.28 30.85
N LYS A 372 -32.78 4.18 29.72
CA LYS A 372 -33.76 5.17 29.25
C LYS A 372 -33.25 6.62 29.16
N VAL A 373 -31.96 6.85 28.99
CA VAL A 373 -31.35 8.20 28.87
C VAL A 373 -31.97 9.03 27.72
N PHE A 374 -32.53 8.38 26.72
CA PHE A 374 -33.32 9.03 25.66
C PHE A 374 -34.47 9.88 26.24
N TYR A 375 -35.08 9.44 27.32
CA TYR A 375 -36.19 10.18 27.96
C TYR A 375 -35.67 11.49 28.56
N LEU A 376 -34.50 11.46 29.24
CA LEU A 376 -33.89 12.65 29.80
C LEU A 376 -33.56 13.66 28.69
N TRP A 377 -33.01 13.15 27.60
CA TRP A 377 -32.68 13.97 26.43
C TRP A 377 -33.95 14.59 25.80
N SER A 378 -35.02 13.81 25.62
CA SER A 378 -36.26 14.29 25.02
C SER A 378 -37.00 15.31 25.90
N THR A 379 -36.88 15.22 27.22
CA THR A 379 -37.45 16.19 28.16
C THR A 379 -36.78 17.54 28.01
N LEU A 380 -35.46 17.58 27.93
CA LEU A 380 -34.68 18.84 27.72
C LEU A 380 -35.03 19.48 26.36
N GLU A 381 -35.11 18.72 25.30
CA GLU A 381 -35.43 19.26 23.97
C GLU A 381 -36.87 19.83 23.92
N ASN A 382 -37.84 19.23 24.68
CA ASN A 382 -39.21 19.71 24.74
C ASN A 382 -39.34 20.99 25.63
N GLU A 383 -38.53 21.11 26.68
CA GLU A 383 -38.52 22.29 27.53
C GLU A 383 -37.83 23.50 26.84
N GLY A 384 -36.80 23.26 26.03
CA GLY A 384 -36.13 24.25 25.20
C GLY A 384 -36.93 24.76 23.99
N GLY A 385 -37.97 24.02 23.58
CA GLY A 385 -38.80 24.33 22.39
C GLY A 385 -39.93 25.32 22.60
N HIS A 386 -40.16 25.86 23.81
CA HIS A 386 -41.23 26.80 24.11
C HIS A 386 -40.83 28.29 24.17
N GLY A 387 -39.65 28.63 23.63
CA GLY A 387 -39.11 30.00 23.59
C GLY A 387 -39.14 30.62 22.18
N HIS A 388 -40.31 30.67 21.50
CA HIS A 388 -40.52 31.55 20.32
C HIS A 388 -41.93 32.14 20.33
#